data_4fba9615784a6658cd0a0006916f27d5
#
_entry.id   4fba9615784a6658cd0a0006916f27d5
#
_cell.length_a   1.000
_cell.length_b   1.000
_cell.length_c   1.000
_cell.angle_alpha   90.00
_cell.angle_beta   90.00
_cell.angle_gamma   90.00
#
_symmetry.space_group_name_H-M   'P 1'
#
loop_
_entity.id
_entity.type
_entity.pdbx_description
1 polymer ?
#
loop_
_entity_poly.entity_id
_entity_poly.type
_entity_poly.pdbx_seq_one_letter_code
_entity_poly.pdbx_strand_id
1 'polypeptide(L)'
;MNSEDLQNNNIQSEDIATEDMVTEDMITEDLTVEETVGDKNDGIDNVEHNSSDISGEDADTESDEPQYKEYSDDYLTSALEAILFSLGESVSVDRLAAALEMEKKKLVKQLETVVFNYNNNDRGIKIIDLDGSLQLCTRNEYYGVLAKIVNTPKKLSLTDVVLETLSIIAYKQPITRPEIEAIRGVSCVHAINKLIEYNLVQEVGRLDAPGRPIMFGTTEEFLRCFGVSSDMP
;
A
#
# COMPACT_ATOMS: atom_id res chain seq x y z
N MET A 1 -25.61 -47.02 -47.50
CA MET A 1 -27.02 -46.95 -47.06
C MET A 1 -26.97 -46.15 -45.80
N ASN A 2 -27.31 -45.09 -45.93
CA ASN A 2 -28.07 -43.85 -45.90
C ASN A 2 -27.40 -42.89 -44.87
N SER A 3 -26.87 -41.79 -45.21
CA SER A 3 -27.39 -40.51 -45.74
C SER A 3 -28.56 -39.94 -44.94
N GLU A 4 -28.38 -38.64 -44.57
CA GLU A 4 -29.39 -37.70 -44.05
C GLU A 4 -29.52 -37.74 -42.52
N ASP A 5 -29.23 -36.65 -41.79
CA ASP A 5 -29.78 -35.30 -41.88
C ASP A 5 -28.86 -34.24 -41.28
N LEU A 6 -28.53 -33.29 -42.10
CA LEU A 6 -28.10 -31.96 -41.76
C LEU A 6 -29.32 -31.13 -41.38
N GLN A 7 -29.43 -30.66 -40.15
CA GLN A 7 -30.33 -29.55 -39.83
C GLN A 7 -29.56 -28.38 -39.21
N ASN A 8 -29.45 -27.44 -40.05
CA ASN A 8 -29.19 -26.02 -39.91
C ASN A 8 -30.05 -25.40 -38.80
N ASN A 9 -29.42 -24.79 -37.78
CA ASN A 9 -30.11 -23.79 -36.97
C ASN A 9 -29.33 -22.48 -37.03
N ASN A 10 -29.75 -21.70 -37.99
CA ASN A 10 -29.52 -20.29 -38.11
C ASN A 10 -30.40 -19.57 -37.09
N ILE A 11 -29.82 -18.96 -36.06
CA ILE A 11 -30.55 -18.03 -35.21
C ILE A 11 -30.00 -16.64 -35.48
N GLN A 12 -30.91 -15.86 -35.95
CA GLN A 12 -30.84 -14.47 -36.34
C GLN A 12 -30.35 -13.56 -35.18
N SER A 13 -29.53 -12.62 -35.58
CA SER A 13 -29.27 -11.38 -34.88
C SER A 13 -30.56 -10.60 -34.70
N GLU A 14 -30.99 -10.36 -33.50
CA GLU A 14 -31.97 -9.31 -33.19
C GLU A 14 -31.26 -8.21 -32.38
N ASP A 15 -31.37 -7.03 -32.97
CA ASP A 15 -31.05 -5.72 -32.43
C ASP A 15 -31.79 -5.51 -31.11
N ILE A 16 -31.07 -5.15 -30.06
CA ILE A 16 -31.66 -4.50 -28.90
C ILE A 16 -31.03 -3.12 -28.75
N ALA A 17 -31.93 -2.18 -28.86
CA ALA A 17 -31.78 -0.76 -28.85
C ALA A 17 -31.11 -0.22 -27.58
N THR A 18 -30.45 0.87 -27.82
CA THR A 18 -30.03 1.91 -26.87
C THR A 18 -31.20 2.45 -26.06
N GLU A 19 -31.17 2.39 -24.78
CA GLU A 19 -31.95 3.26 -23.89
C GLU A 19 -31.06 3.92 -22.85
N ASP A 20 -30.96 5.19 -23.01
CA ASP A 20 -30.98 6.36 -22.13
C ASP A 20 -30.22 6.36 -20.81
N MET A 21 -29.29 7.26 -20.84
CA MET A 21 -28.76 8.10 -19.79
C MET A 21 -29.77 8.44 -18.69
N VAL A 22 -29.43 8.17 -17.46
CA VAL A 22 -29.89 8.98 -16.34
C VAL A 22 -28.66 9.50 -15.60
N THR A 23 -28.46 10.78 -15.73
CA THR A 23 -27.58 11.60 -14.92
C THR A 23 -28.23 11.81 -13.57
N GLU A 24 -27.62 11.35 -12.49
CA GLU A 24 -27.98 11.80 -11.15
C GLU A 24 -26.88 12.64 -10.55
N ASP A 25 -27.34 13.78 -10.10
CA ASP A 25 -26.64 14.94 -9.65
C ASP A 25 -25.73 14.74 -8.42
N MET A 26 -24.63 15.45 -8.50
CA MET A 26 -23.74 15.79 -7.42
C MET A 26 -24.49 16.37 -6.21
N ILE A 27 -24.22 15.82 -5.04
CA ILE A 27 -24.39 16.56 -3.78
C ILE A 27 -23.00 16.78 -3.19
N THR A 28 -22.47 17.96 -3.43
CA THR A 28 -21.33 18.52 -2.72
C THR A 28 -21.86 19.15 -1.44
N GLU A 29 -21.67 18.53 -0.30
CA GLU A 29 -21.82 19.21 0.98
C GLU A 29 -20.50 19.87 1.37
N ASP A 30 -20.55 21.20 1.27
CA ASP A 30 -19.53 22.16 1.66
C ASP A 30 -19.56 22.29 3.20
N LEU A 31 -18.55 21.78 3.89
CA LEU A 31 -18.33 22.01 5.32
C LEU A 31 -17.30 23.11 5.49
N THR A 32 -17.81 24.34 5.50
CA THR A 32 -17.06 25.51 5.94
C THR A 32 -16.82 25.46 7.44
N VAL A 33 -15.55 25.38 7.84
CA VAL A 33 -15.14 25.59 9.24
C VAL A 33 -14.85 27.08 9.41
N GLU A 34 -15.67 27.74 10.23
CA GLU A 34 -15.47 29.12 10.64
C GLU A 34 -14.29 29.24 11.62
N GLU A 35 -13.28 29.99 11.23
CA GLU A 35 -12.25 30.54 12.13
C GLU A 35 -12.87 31.69 12.94
N THR A 36 -12.98 31.54 14.26
CA THR A 36 -13.21 32.67 15.16
C THR A 36 -11.90 33.17 15.73
N VAL A 37 -11.42 34.25 15.14
CA VAL A 37 -10.39 35.12 15.73
C VAL A 37 -11.05 35.95 16.84
N GLY A 38 -10.55 35.79 18.05
CA GLY A 38 -10.92 36.60 19.21
C GLY A 38 -9.69 37.30 19.78
N ASP A 39 -9.48 38.53 19.29
CA ASP A 39 -8.54 39.50 19.85
C ASP A 39 -9.16 40.18 21.07
N LYS A 40 -8.48 40.20 22.22
CA LYS A 40 -8.62 41.29 23.21
C LYS A 40 -7.37 41.39 24.09
N ASN A 41 -6.66 42.43 23.81
CA ASN A 41 -5.68 43.13 24.61
C ASN A 41 -6.37 43.82 25.79
N ASP A 42 -5.75 43.82 26.98
CA ASP A 42 -5.59 44.98 27.85
C ASP A 42 -5.12 44.59 29.28
N GLY A 43 -4.11 45.32 29.75
CA GLY A 43 -4.05 45.74 31.14
C GLY A 43 -2.76 45.45 31.88
N ILE A 44 -1.91 46.45 31.88
CA ILE A 44 -0.74 46.72 32.72
C ILE A 44 -1.15 46.69 34.20
N ASP A 45 -0.34 46.08 35.11
CA ASP A 45 0.09 46.82 36.32
C ASP A 45 1.33 46.14 36.97
N ASN A 46 2.30 47.02 37.25
CA ASN A 46 3.50 46.83 38.03
C ASN A 46 3.21 46.66 39.52
N VAL A 47 3.90 45.74 40.21
CA VAL A 47 4.37 45.98 41.60
C VAL A 47 5.73 45.33 41.84
N GLU A 48 6.64 46.15 42.34
CA GLU A 48 8.03 45.86 42.71
C GLU A 48 8.18 45.06 44.01
N HIS A 49 9.35 44.40 44.12
CA HIS A 49 10.18 44.11 45.29
C HIS A 49 9.74 43.03 46.28
N ASN A 50 10.47 41.93 46.36
CA ASN A 50 11.46 41.80 47.45
C ASN A 50 12.39 40.62 47.23
N SER A 51 13.68 40.88 47.44
CA SER A 51 14.77 39.94 47.48
C SER A 51 14.78 39.16 48.83
N SER A 52 14.93 37.83 48.77
CA SER A 52 15.63 37.10 49.83
C SER A 52 16.15 35.78 49.30
N ASP A 53 17.46 35.58 49.47
CA ASP A 53 18.22 34.39 49.20
C ASP A 53 17.59 33.10 49.77
N ILE A 54 17.54 32.03 48.95
CA ILE A 54 17.64 30.65 49.45
C ILE A 54 18.35 29.81 48.37
N SER A 55 19.47 29.27 48.82
CA SER A 55 20.30 28.19 48.32
C SER A 55 19.66 27.13 47.43
N GLY A 56 20.47 26.75 46.45
CA GLY A 56 20.47 25.56 45.61
C GLY A 56 19.54 24.41 45.93
N GLU A 57 18.75 24.10 44.93
CA GLU A 57 18.25 22.75 44.71
C GLU A 57 18.50 22.43 43.26
N ASP A 58 19.11 21.28 43.05
CA ASP A 58 19.47 20.69 41.79
C ASP A 58 18.23 20.65 40.90
N ALA A 59 18.25 21.42 39.80
CA ALA A 59 17.29 21.25 38.72
C ALA A 59 17.64 19.91 38.06
N ASP A 60 16.94 18.87 38.46
CA ASP A 60 16.79 17.66 37.63
C ASP A 60 16.24 18.12 36.30
N THR A 61 17.11 18.24 35.32
CA THR A 61 16.74 18.28 33.92
C THR A 61 16.16 16.88 33.64
N GLU A 62 14.85 16.76 33.81
CA GLU A 62 14.11 15.65 33.19
C GLU A 62 14.49 15.67 31.70
N SER A 63 15.30 14.70 31.31
CA SER A 63 15.61 14.43 29.92
C SER A 63 14.31 14.09 29.25
N ASP A 64 13.87 14.97 28.36
CA ASP A 64 12.68 14.81 27.51
C ASP A 64 12.97 13.74 26.44
N GLU A 65 13.47 12.57 26.88
CA GLU A 65 13.62 11.40 26.01
C GLU A 65 12.22 10.80 25.79
N PRO A 66 11.83 10.57 24.54
CA PRO A 66 10.54 9.97 24.25
C PRO A 66 10.42 8.61 24.95
N GLN A 67 9.49 8.51 25.87
CA GLN A 67 9.24 7.30 26.64
C GLN A 67 8.51 6.28 25.77
N TYR A 68 9.25 5.39 25.11
CA TYR A 68 8.70 4.32 24.29
C TYR A 68 8.11 3.20 25.14
N LYS A 69 6.98 2.65 24.67
CA LYS A 69 6.32 1.49 25.28
C LYS A 69 6.99 0.18 24.84
N GLU A 70 6.94 -0.81 25.70
CA GLU A 70 7.36 -2.19 25.40
C GLU A 70 6.17 -3.13 25.57
N TYR A 71 6.01 -4.05 24.62
CA TYR A 71 4.92 -5.01 24.61
C TYR A 71 5.45 -6.44 24.50
N SER A 72 4.68 -7.39 25.06
CA SER A 72 4.95 -8.81 24.84
C SER A 72 4.60 -9.22 23.41
N ASP A 73 5.21 -10.30 22.94
CA ASP A 73 4.95 -10.84 21.59
C ASP A 73 3.47 -11.23 21.42
N ASP A 74 2.80 -11.74 22.45
CA ASP A 74 1.39 -12.09 22.41
C ASP A 74 0.48 -10.87 22.25
N TYR A 75 0.79 -9.80 22.99
CA TYR A 75 0.05 -8.53 22.84
C TYR A 75 0.27 -7.95 21.45
N LEU A 76 1.52 -7.91 21.00
CA LEU A 76 1.86 -7.37 19.70
C LEU A 76 1.21 -8.17 18.55
N THR A 77 1.17 -9.50 18.67
CA THR A 77 0.44 -10.37 17.73
C THR A 77 -1.03 -9.99 17.63
N SER A 78 -1.70 -9.84 18.78
CA SER A 78 -3.12 -9.49 18.83
C SER A 78 -3.39 -8.08 18.33
N ALA A 79 -2.52 -7.13 18.66
CA ALA A 79 -2.62 -5.74 18.19
C ALA A 79 -2.45 -5.64 16.68
N LEU A 80 -1.46 -6.34 16.12
CA LEU A 80 -1.23 -6.41 14.67
C LEU A 80 -2.43 -7.04 13.95
N GLU A 81 -2.94 -8.17 14.44
CA GLU A 81 -4.14 -8.81 13.87
C GLU A 81 -5.31 -7.82 13.82
N ALA A 82 -5.57 -7.11 14.93
CA ALA A 82 -6.66 -6.13 15.01
C ALA A 82 -6.45 -4.95 14.06
N ILE A 83 -5.24 -4.38 14.01
CA ILE A 83 -4.93 -3.23 13.15
C ILE A 83 -5.03 -3.62 11.66
N LEU A 84 -4.36 -4.69 11.25
CA LEU A 84 -4.31 -5.11 9.86
C LEU A 84 -5.66 -5.61 9.35
N PHE A 85 -6.44 -6.28 10.20
CA PHE A 85 -7.81 -6.70 9.86
C PHE A 85 -8.73 -5.49 9.69
N SER A 86 -8.64 -4.53 10.59
CA SER A 86 -9.51 -3.34 10.60
C SER A 86 -9.30 -2.45 9.38
N LEU A 87 -8.05 -2.31 8.91
CA LEU A 87 -7.70 -1.46 7.78
C LEU A 87 -7.87 -2.18 6.43
N GLY A 88 -7.65 -3.48 6.37
CA GLY A 88 -7.76 -4.27 5.13
C GLY A 88 -6.71 -3.94 4.06
N GLU A 89 -5.83 -2.99 4.32
CA GLU A 89 -4.74 -2.53 3.46
C GLU A 89 -3.38 -2.73 4.12
N SER A 90 -2.30 -2.49 3.38
CA SER A 90 -0.95 -2.52 3.93
C SER A 90 -0.70 -1.35 4.88
N VAL A 91 0.03 -1.61 5.96
CA VAL A 91 0.39 -0.61 6.98
C VAL A 91 1.90 -0.57 7.13
N SER A 92 2.50 0.59 6.89
CA SER A 92 3.94 0.75 7.04
C SER A 92 4.42 0.56 8.48
N VAL A 93 5.62 0.02 8.65
CA VAL A 93 6.23 -0.17 9.98
C VAL A 93 6.36 1.17 10.73
N ASP A 94 6.57 2.28 10.02
CA ASP A 94 6.62 3.61 10.65
C ASP A 94 5.27 3.99 11.27
N ARG A 95 4.17 3.72 10.55
CA ARG A 95 2.81 3.97 11.05
C ARG A 95 2.46 3.07 12.23
N LEU A 96 2.92 1.82 12.20
CA LEU A 96 2.77 0.88 13.32
C LEU A 96 3.58 1.33 14.55
N ALA A 97 4.83 1.75 14.36
CA ALA A 97 5.68 2.25 15.45
C ALA A 97 5.08 3.47 16.13
N ALA A 98 4.57 4.41 15.34
CA ALA A 98 3.88 5.60 15.86
C ALA A 98 2.60 5.24 16.63
N ALA A 99 1.76 4.35 16.09
CA ALA A 99 0.51 3.94 16.72
C ALA A 99 0.71 3.16 18.03
N LEU A 100 1.78 2.35 18.08
CA LEU A 100 2.15 1.56 19.26
C LEU A 100 3.04 2.34 20.24
N GLU A 101 3.45 3.55 19.89
CA GLU A 101 4.40 4.35 20.68
C GLU A 101 5.70 3.58 20.99
N MET A 102 6.17 2.81 20.02
CA MET A 102 7.38 1.99 20.11
C MET A 102 8.55 2.59 19.32
N GLU A 103 9.76 2.33 19.79
CA GLU A 103 10.94 2.61 18.98
C GLU A 103 10.95 1.72 17.72
N LYS A 104 11.06 2.33 16.51
CA LYS A 104 11.03 1.61 15.23
C LYS A 104 12.01 0.43 15.18
N LYS A 105 13.25 0.61 15.67
CA LYS A 105 14.27 -0.46 15.64
C LYS A 105 13.89 -1.67 16.50
N LYS A 106 13.28 -1.42 17.66
CA LYS A 106 12.80 -2.49 18.55
C LYS A 106 11.61 -3.21 17.92
N LEU A 107 10.66 -2.43 17.34
CA LEU A 107 9.50 -2.98 16.66
C LEU A 107 9.91 -3.89 15.51
N VAL A 108 10.78 -3.44 14.58
CA VAL A 108 11.25 -4.24 13.45
C VAL A 108 11.80 -5.59 13.91
N LYS A 109 12.67 -5.58 14.92
CA LYS A 109 13.25 -6.82 15.44
C LYS A 109 12.21 -7.77 16.06
N GLN A 110 11.20 -7.23 16.74
CA GLN A 110 10.12 -8.01 17.34
C GLN A 110 9.16 -8.54 16.27
N LEU A 111 8.90 -7.75 15.22
CA LEU A 111 8.04 -8.13 14.10
C LEU A 111 8.56 -9.38 13.37
N GLU A 112 9.87 -9.55 13.20
CA GLU A 112 10.45 -10.76 12.59
C GLU A 112 9.98 -12.03 13.32
N THR A 113 10.05 -12.03 14.65
CA THR A 113 9.62 -13.15 15.49
C THR A 113 8.10 -13.33 15.48
N VAL A 114 7.36 -12.24 15.66
CA VAL A 114 5.90 -12.23 15.75
C VAL A 114 5.27 -12.70 14.44
N VAL A 115 5.71 -12.15 13.31
CA VAL A 115 5.21 -12.52 11.97
C VAL A 115 5.55 -13.97 11.63
N PHE A 116 6.78 -14.41 11.95
CA PHE A 116 7.17 -15.81 11.77
C PHE A 116 6.27 -16.75 12.57
N ASN A 117 6.06 -16.47 13.86
CA ASN A 117 5.21 -17.30 14.73
C ASN A 117 3.74 -17.27 14.26
N TYR A 118 3.23 -16.10 13.86
CA TYR A 118 1.87 -15.95 13.33
C TYR A 118 1.66 -16.83 12.09
N ASN A 119 2.62 -16.78 11.18
CA ASN A 119 2.55 -17.50 9.91
C ASN A 119 2.77 -19.02 10.04
N ASN A 120 3.39 -19.49 11.12
CA ASN A 120 3.57 -20.92 11.38
C ASN A 120 2.37 -21.59 12.07
N ASN A 121 1.33 -20.85 12.42
CA ASN A 121 0.10 -21.42 12.95
C ASN A 121 -0.85 -21.85 11.83
N ASP A 122 -1.73 -22.84 12.12
CA ASP A 122 -2.75 -23.37 11.20
C ASP A 122 -3.94 -22.39 11.08
N ARG A 123 -3.67 -21.18 10.57
CA ARG A 123 -4.69 -20.16 10.31
C ARG A 123 -4.97 -20.06 8.81
N GLY A 124 -6.17 -19.69 8.42
CA GLY A 124 -6.52 -19.44 7.01
C GLY A 124 -5.96 -18.14 6.43
N ILE A 125 -5.35 -17.32 7.28
CA ILE A 125 -4.74 -16.02 6.94
C ILE A 125 -3.26 -16.00 7.35
N LYS A 126 -2.49 -15.13 6.73
CA LYS A 126 -1.08 -14.88 7.04
C LYS A 126 -0.76 -13.40 6.96
N ILE A 127 0.31 -12.98 7.60
CA ILE A 127 0.89 -11.64 7.46
C ILE A 127 1.98 -11.71 6.38
N ILE A 128 1.91 -10.80 5.42
CA ILE A 128 2.95 -10.62 4.40
C ILE A 128 3.65 -9.28 4.60
N ASP A 129 4.93 -9.24 4.27
CA ASP A 129 5.72 -8.01 4.20
C ASP A 129 5.78 -7.54 2.74
N LEU A 130 5.46 -6.28 2.54
CA LEU A 130 5.45 -5.58 1.25
C LEU A 130 6.43 -4.41 1.33
N ASP A 131 7.73 -4.73 1.38
CA ASP A 131 8.82 -3.74 1.45
C ASP A 131 8.68 -2.77 2.63
N GLY A 132 8.57 -3.31 3.84
CA GLY A 132 8.43 -2.55 5.08
C GLY A 132 7.00 -2.09 5.38
N SER A 133 6.02 -2.65 4.69
CA SER A 133 4.59 -2.53 5.02
C SER A 133 4.01 -3.92 5.26
N LEU A 134 3.25 -4.09 6.32
CA LEU A 134 2.62 -5.38 6.66
C LEU A 134 1.16 -5.40 6.22
N GLN A 135 0.70 -6.56 5.74
CA GLN A 135 -0.70 -6.78 5.38
C GLN A 135 -1.15 -8.19 5.74
N LEU A 136 -2.42 -8.32 6.19
CA LEU A 136 -3.08 -9.62 6.28
C LEU A 136 -3.59 -10.05 4.91
N CYS A 137 -3.33 -11.30 4.56
CA CYS A 137 -3.89 -11.93 3.36
C CYS A 137 -4.31 -13.37 3.63
N THR A 138 -5.16 -13.92 2.77
CA THR A 138 -5.56 -15.33 2.82
C THR A 138 -4.42 -16.21 2.32
N ARG A 139 -4.34 -17.45 2.83
CA ARG A 139 -3.39 -18.44 2.32
C ARG A 139 -3.84 -18.99 0.98
N ASN A 140 -2.88 -19.27 0.11
CA ASN A 140 -3.12 -19.74 -1.26
C ASN A 140 -3.87 -21.07 -1.33
N GLU A 141 -3.72 -21.93 -0.32
CA GLU A 141 -4.42 -23.22 -0.20
C GLU A 141 -5.95 -23.09 -0.17
N TYR A 142 -6.46 -21.93 0.31
CA TYR A 142 -7.91 -21.65 0.35
C TYR A 142 -8.43 -20.92 -0.90
N TYR A 143 -7.56 -20.62 -1.88
CA TYR A 143 -7.95 -19.91 -3.11
C TYR A 143 -9.12 -20.60 -3.84
N GLY A 144 -9.07 -21.95 -3.95
CA GLY A 144 -10.12 -22.71 -4.64
C GLY A 144 -11.51 -22.59 -3.99
N VAL A 145 -11.57 -22.41 -2.67
CA VAL A 145 -12.81 -22.21 -1.93
C VAL A 145 -13.28 -20.76 -2.06
N LEU A 146 -12.37 -19.82 -1.89
CA LEU A 146 -12.64 -18.38 -1.99
C LEU A 146 -13.14 -17.99 -3.38
N ALA A 147 -12.53 -18.52 -4.43
CA ALA A 147 -12.92 -18.26 -5.82
C ALA A 147 -14.37 -18.66 -6.16
N LYS A 148 -14.99 -19.53 -5.37
CA LYS A 148 -16.41 -19.91 -5.55
C LYS A 148 -17.40 -18.93 -4.94
N ILE A 149 -16.96 -18.13 -3.99
CA ILE A 149 -17.79 -17.18 -3.22
C ILE A 149 -17.55 -15.75 -3.69
N VAL A 150 -16.28 -15.39 -3.91
CA VAL A 150 -15.88 -14.07 -4.37
C VAL A 150 -15.86 -14.08 -5.88
N ASN A 151 -16.54 -13.10 -6.50
CA ASN A 151 -16.38 -12.85 -7.94
C ASN A 151 -14.91 -12.56 -8.22
N THR A 152 -14.20 -13.56 -8.70
CA THR A 152 -12.75 -13.45 -8.94
C THR A 152 -12.49 -12.35 -9.95
N PRO A 153 -11.69 -11.34 -9.64
CA PRO A 153 -11.31 -10.34 -10.64
C PRO A 153 -10.68 -11.06 -11.83
N LYS A 154 -10.90 -10.51 -13.03
CA LYS A 154 -10.37 -11.08 -14.27
C LYS A 154 -8.90 -11.41 -14.09
N LYS A 155 -8.55 -12.67 -14.36
CA LYS A 155 -7.16 -13.15 -14.33
C LYS A 155 -6.30 -12.21 -15.16
N LEU A 156 -5.25 -11.66 -14.56
CA LEU A 156 -4.26 -10.83 -15.26
C LEU A 156 -3.69 -11.64 -16.44
N SER A 157 -4.03 -11.24 -17.65
CA SER A 157 -3.48 -11.87 -18.85
C SER A 157 -2.24 -11.11 -19.28
N LEU A 158 -1.10 -11.48 -18.70
CA LEU A 158 0.21 -10.95 -19.06
C LEU A 158 0.75 -11.78 -20.23
N THR A 159 1.02 -11.11 -21.36
CA THR A 159 1.74 -11.73 -22.47
C THR A 159 3.24 -11.83 -22.17
N ASP A 160 3.97 -12.70 -22.86
CA ASP A 160 5.42 -12.88 -22.67
C ASP A 160 6.17 -11.56 -22.79
N VAL A 161 5.77 -10.70 -23.73
CA VAL A 161 6.35 -9.36 -23.95
C VAL A 161 6.17 -8.45 -22.73
N VAL A 162 5.02 -8.51 -22.09
CA VAL A 162 4.71 -7.71 -20.89
C VAL A 162 5.46 -8.27 -19.68
N LEU A 163 5.52 -9.60 -19.55
CA LEU A 163 6.28 -10.28 -18.48
C LEU A 163 7.78 -10.01 -18.56
N GLU A 164 8.36 -10.04 -19.76
CA GLU A 164 9.77 -9.72 -19.98
C GLU A 164 10.07 -8.27 -19.57
N THR A 165 9.20 -7.31 -19.96
CA THR A 165 9.34 -5.91 -19.55
C THR A 165 9.24 -5.73 -18.05
N LEU A 166 8.27 -6.41 -17.41
CA LEU A 166 8.09 -6.40 -15.96
C LEU A 166 9.33 -6.93 -15.23
N SER A 167 9.90 -8.03 -15.71
CA SER A 167 11.11 -8.63 -15.13
C SER A 167 12.31 -7.69 -15.18
N ILE A 168 12.48 -6.95 -16.28
CA ILE A 168 13.54 -5.94 -16.41
C ILE A 168 13.34 -4.82 -15.40
N ILE A 169 12.11 -4.31 -15.27
CA ILE A 169 11.80 -3.25 -14.31
C ILE A 169 12.04 -3.75 -12.88
N ALA A 170 11.52 -4.91 -12.52
CA ALA A 170 11.65 -5.47 -11.17
C ALA A 170 13.11 -5.65 -10.74
N TYR A 171 13.97 -6.08 -11.67
CA TYR A 171 15.40 -6.32 -11.37
C TYR A 171 16.26 -5.05 -11.37
N LYS A 172 15.90 -4.05 -12.20
CA LYS A 172 16.74 -2.85 -12.43
C LYS A 172 16.16 -1.54 -11.91
N GLN A 173 15.04 -1.59 -11.20
CA GLN A 173 14.41 -0.39 -10.67
C GLN A 173 15.31 0.41 -9.71
N PRO A 174 15.24 1.75 -9.74
CA PRO A 174 14.46 2.58 -10.65
C PRO A 174 15.10 2.66 -12.05
N ILE A 175 14.31 2.49 -13.12
CA ILE A 175 14.78 2.41 -14.51
C ILE A 175 13.93 3.28 -15.44
N THR A 176 14.54 3.88 -16.45
CA THR A 176 13.86 4.69 -17.46
C THR A 176 13.43 3.87 -18.68
N ARG A 177 12.42 4.39 -19.43
CA ARG A 177 11.99 3.75 -20.69
C ARG A 177 13.13 3.55 -21.70
N PRO A 178 14.01 4.55 -21.99
CA PRO A 178 15.11 4.34 -22.93
C PRO A 178 16.03 3.21 -22.50
N GLU A 179 16.30 3.04 -21.22
CA GLU A 179 17.13 1.95 -20.69
C GLU A 179 16.45 0.59 -20.87
N ILE A 180 15.13 0.51 -20.61
CA ILE A 180 14.37 -0.72 -20.85
C ILE A 180 14.40 -1.09 -22.34
N GLU A 181 14.17 -0.11 -23.24
CA GLU A 181 14.19 -0.30 -24.69
C GLU A 181 15.59 -0.71 -25.18
N ALA A 182 16.67 -0.17 -24.59
CA ALA A 182 18.04 -0.57 -24.89
C ALA A 182 18.34 -2.04 -24.53
N ILE A 183 17.75 -2.55 -23.43
CA ILE A 183 17.88 -3.96 -23.03
C ILE A 183 17.07 -4.86 -23.96
N ARG A 184 15.84 -4.47 -24.26
CA ARG A 184 14.90 -5.27 -25.07
C ARG A 184 15.20 -5.25 -26.56
N GLY A 185 15.84 -4.20 -27.05
CA GLY A 185 16.10 -3.97 -28.48
C GLY A 185 14.85 -3.53 -29.29
N VAL A 186 13.71 -3.32 -28.62
CA VAL A 186 12.43 -2.92 -29.24
C VAL A 186 11.68 -1.92 -28.35
N SER A 187 10.74 -1.18 -28.96
CA SER A 187 9.89 -0.26 -28.19
C SER A 187 9.02 -1.00 -27.16
N CYS A 188 8.96 -0.46 -25.94
CA CYS A 188 8.24 -1.05 -24.81
C CYS A 188 7.08 -0.17 -24.29
N VAL A 189 6.70 0.89 -25.00
CA VAL A 189 5.65 1.83 -24.57
C VAL A 189 4.35 1.11 -24.22
N HIS A 190 3.89 0.21 -25.10
CA HIS A 190 2.64 -0.52 -24.87
C HIS A 190 2.73 -1.45 -23.64
N ALA A 191 3.86 -2.13 -23.47
CA ALA A 191 4.08 -3.02 -22.33
C ALA A 191 4.10 -2.25 -21.00
N ILE A 192 4.80 -1.11 -20.94
CA ILE A 192 4.82 -0.25 -19.75
C ILE A 192 3.43 0.28 -19.41
N ASN A 193 2.68 0.82 -20.40
CA ASN A 193 1.33 1.32 -20.18
C ASN A 193 0.40 0.21 -19.64
N LYS A 194 0.54 -1.01 -20.16
CA LYS A 194 -0.24 -2.16 -19.68
C LYS A 194 0.11 -2.56 -18.25
N LEU A 195 1.39 -2.47 -17.87
CA LEU A 195 1.85 -2.73 -16.50
C LEU A 195 1.35 -1.66 -15.52
N ILE A 196 1.29 -0.41 -15.94
CA ILE A 196 0.70 0.69 -15.16
C ILE A 196 -0.82 0.48 -15.01
N GLU A 197 -1.54 0.13 -16.10
CA GLU A 197 -2.97 -0.18 -16.06
C GLU A 197 -3.30 -1.31 -15.09
N TYR A 198 -2.42 -2.31 -14.98
CA TYR A 198 -2.55 -3.41 -14.03
C TYR A 198 -2.03 -3.08 -12.63
N ASN A 199 -1.59 -1.85 -12.40
CA ASN A 199 -1.00 -1.40 -11.14
C ASN A 199 0.21 -2.26 -10.68
N LEU A 200 0.96 -2.83 -11.61
CA LEU A 200 2.18 -3.61 -11.32
C LEU A 200 3.44 -2.74 -11.35
N VAL A 201 3.40 -1.63 -12.07
CA VAL A 201 4.49 -0.66 -12.24
C VAL A 201 3.95 0.75 -12.01
N GLN A 202 4.76 1.60 -11.42
CA GLN A 202 4.47 3.00 -11.16
C GLN A 202 5.63 3.91 -11.55
N GLU A 203 5.35 5.20 -11.70
CA GLU A 203 6.38 6.23 -11.83
C GLU A 203 6.94 6.55 -10.44
N VAL A 204 8.26 6.35 -10.25
CA VAL A 204 8.93 6.59 -8.97
C VAL A 204 9.71 7.90 -8.92
N GLY A 205 9.81 8.59 -10.06
CA GLY A 205 10.50 9.88 -10.16
C GLY A 205 10.96 10.19 -11.57
N ARG A 206 11.89 11.15 -11.67
CA ARG A 206 12.53 11.54 -12.94
C ARG A 206 14.03 11.56 -12.79
N LEU A 207 14.73 11.01 -13.77
CA LEU A 207 16.19 11.03 -13.82
C LEU A 207 16.70 12.47 -14.08
N ASP A 208 17.74 12.88 -13.38
CA ASP A 208 18.39 14.19 -13.61
C ASP A 208 19.36 14.07 -14.80
N ALA A 209 18.79 14.06 -16.00
CA ALA A 209 19.46 13.97 -17.28
C ALA A 209 18.73 14.81 -18.33
N PRO A 210 19.34 15.12 -19.48
CA PRO A 210 18.68 15.83 -20.57
C PRO A 210 17.34 15.15 -20.95
N GLY A 211 16.26 15.97 -20.97
CA GLY A 211 14.90 15.49 -21.21
C GLY A 211 14.19 14.93 -19.96
N ARG A 212 14.85 14.83 -18.79
CA ARG A 212 14.29 14.39 -17.50
C ARG A 212 13.35 13.18 -17.61
N PRO A 213 13.85 12.03 -18.14
CA PRO A 213 12.99 10.88 -18.39
C PRO A 213 12.39 10.34 -17.10
N ILE A 214 11.16 9.82 -17.20
CA ILE A 214 10.45 9.18 -16.10
C ILE A 214 11.16 7.87 -15.74
N MET A 215 11.32 7.64 -14.44
CA MET A 215 11.80 6.38 -13.86
C MET A 215 10.62 5.55 -13.36
N PHE A 216 10.68 4.25 -13.63
CA PHE A 216 9.68 3.26 -13.26
C PHE A 216 10.20 2.33 -12.17
N GLY A 217 9.29 1.89 -11.30
CA GLY A 217 9.51 0.87 -10.29
C GLY A 217 8.26 0.01 -10.10
N THR A 218 8.39 -1.09 -9.37
CA THR A 218 7.27 -1.97 -9.03
C THR A 218 6.40 -1.37 -7.93
N THR A 219 5.19 -1.91 -7.78
CA THR A 219 4.20 -1.50 -6.78
C THR A 219 4.05 -2.58 -5.71
N GLU A 220 3.30 -2.29 -4.65
CA GLU A 220 2.87 -3.31 -3.68
C GLU A 220 2.01 -4.41 -4.33
N GLU A 221 1.21 -4.08 -5.36
CA GLU A 221 0.43 -5.07 -6.09
C GLU A 221 1.31 -6.10 -6.81
N PHE A 222 2.45 -5.65 -7.35
CA PHE A 222 3.46 -6.57 -7.87
C PHE A 222 3.96 -7.52 -6.78
N LEU A 223 4.30 -7.02 -5.59
CA LEU A 223 4.75 -7.85 -4.47
C LEU A 223 3.68 -8.86 -4.04
N ARG A 224 2.41 -8.44 -3.99
CA ARG A 224 1.27 -9.34 -3.69
C ARG A 224 1.12 -10.44 -4.72
N CYS A 225 1.20 -10.09 -6.01
CA CYS A 225 0.97 -11.02 -7.12
C CYS A 225 2.10 -12.05 -7.26
N PHE A 226 3.34 -11.63 -7.06
CA PHE A 226 4.52 -12.45 -7.34
C PHE A 226 5.19 -13.01 -6.09
N GLY A 227 4.76 -12.60 -4.90
CA GLY A 227 5.26 -13.11 -3.62
C GLY A 227 6.75 -12.81 -3.38
N VAL A 228 7.24 -11.75 -3.99
CA VAL A 228 8.64 -11.35 -3.89
C VAL A 228 8.80 -10.53 -2.62
N SER A 229 9.44 -11.07 -1.60
CA SER A 229 9.97 -10.29 -0.49
C SER A 229 11.07 -9.38 -1.03
N SER A 230 11.28 -8.23 -0.40
CA SER A 230 12.32 -7.24 -0.73
C SER A 230 13.77 -7.76 -0.70
N ASP A 231 13.96 -9.04 -0.41
CA ASP A 231 15.26 -9.71 -0.32
C ASP A 231 15.76 -10.28 -1.67
N MET A 232 15.35 -9.69 -2.79
CA MET A 232 16.05 -9.97 -4.05
C MET A 232 17.39 -9.23 -4.07
N PRO A 233 18.50 -9.96 -4.33
CA PRO A 233 19.86 -9.43 -4.29
C PRO A 233 20.13 -8.38 -5.38
#